data_3f1fa310968daae966da555093445749
#
_entry.id   3f1fa310968daae966da555093445749
#
_cell.length_a   1.000
_cell.length_b   1.000
_cell.length_c   1.000
_cell.angle_alpha   90.00
_cell.angle_beta   90.00
_cell.angle_gamma   90.00
#
_symmetry.space_group_name_H-M   'P 1'
#
loop_
_entity.id
_entity.type
_entity.pdbx_description
1 polymer ?
#
loop_
_entity_poly.entity_id
_entity_poly.type
_entity_poly.pdbx_seq_one_letter_code
_entity_poly.pdbx_strand_id
1 'polypeptide(L)'
;MSMQLLWTRFVSSFPQSSLTKIRIQSPQLTLNSNYMQRHPTSFVSSTRRALSTTSVSPSFQSTLYSHEDIVQLSYSEFQPSASSSSSSQQHPPVILLHGLLGNKRNFASLASSLSTQLQNPRSIYTVDLRNHGENTHDWKNTMSYSEMARDVLAFIDKISSEKAVIVGHSMGGKVAQSLALMAPDRVAGLVVLDISPVRYYSDKAGDDTWKLVEQIVRSVAQIDLEEGGYKTKREVDAVLRDGILEDPALRAFVLTNLEQLRAKDISDGDKKSQSLLKWKIHWDGIVNELDRIAGFDVHDQCMDPDLEDVDEQEEQQSSSQYTYDGDVFFIHGGASRFVRSSHLSTITSYFPNHMLTTIRGVGHWVHAEAPDDTIALLKRYLDR
;
A
#
# COMPACT_ATOMS: atom_id res chain seq x y z
N MET A 1 -20.98 -16.90 10.67
CA MET A 1 -19.65 -16.86 11.31
C MET A 1 -18.91 -15.73 10.62
N SER A 2 -18.56 -14.67 11.36
CA SER A 2 -17.96 -13.47 10.77
C SER A 2 -16.51 -13.76 10.32
N MET A 3 -16.06 -13.09 9.26
CA MET A 3 -14.68 -13.13 8.76
C MET A 3 -13.62 -12.91 9.86
N GLN A 4 -13.99 -12.28 10.97
CA GLN A 4 -13.14 -12.01 12.14
C GLN A 4 -12.58 -13.27 12.82
N LEU A 5 -13.30 -14.40 12.82
CA LEU A 5 -12.84 -15.64 13.49
C LEU A 5 -11.85 -16.47 12.66
N LEU A 6 -11.72 -16.21 11.35
CA LEU A 6 -10.81 -16.94 10.47
C LEU A 6 -9.39 -16.36 10.46
N TRP A 7 -9.23 -15.07 10.82
CA TRP A 7 -7.96 -14.35 10.75
C TRP A 7 -7.02 -14.57 11.95
N THR A 8 -7.56 -14.89 13.12
CA THR A 8 -6.78 -15.05 14.37
C THR A 8 -5.79 -16.22 14.37
N ARG A 9 -5.90 -17.15 13.42
CA ARG A 9 -5.03 -18.35 13.35
C ARG A 9 -3.82 -18.20 12.42
N PHE A 10 -3.76 -17.14 11.61
CA PHE A 10 -2.75 -17.01 10.55
C PHE A 10 -1.32 -16.78 11.06
N VAL A 11 -1.13 -15.98 12.10
CA VAL A 11 0.21 -15.56 12.52
C VAL A 11 0.84 -16.47 13.58
N SER A 12 0.04 -17.26 14.29
CA SER A 12 0.55 -18.15 15.35
C SER A 12 0.99 -19.53 14.85
N SER A 13 0.77 -19.87 13.57
CA SER A 13 0.94 -21.24 13.06
C SER A 13 1.97 -21.40 11.94
N PHE A 14 2.98 -20.52 11.80
CA PHE A 14 4.13 -20.81 10.96
C PHE A 14 5.16 -21.64 11.72
N PRO A 15 5.16 -22.99 11.61
CA PRO A 15 6.31 -23.78 12.02
C PRO A 15 7.44 -23.55 11.01
N GLN A 16 8.65 -23.37 11.51
CA GLN A 16 9.87 -23.16 10.72
C GLN A 16 10.21 -24.30 9.74
N SER A 17 9.38 -25.34 9.66
CA SER A 17 9.62 -26.56 8.87
C SER A 17 8.79 -26.71 7.60
N SER A 18 7.89 -25.78 7.26
CA SER A 18 6.93 -25.94 6.12
C SER A 18 7.42 -25.37 4.79
N LEU A 19 8.61 -24.78 4.72
CA LEU A 19 9.14 -24.14 3.50
C LEU A 19 9.58 -25.11 2.39
N THR A 20 9.46 -26.42 2.58
CA THR A 20 10.07 -27.43 1.66
C THR A 20 9.11 -28.02 0.63
N LYS A 21 7.86 -27.57 0.51
CA LYS A 21 6.86 -28.21 -0.38
C LYS A 21 6.13 -27.27 -1.34
N ILE A 22 6.73 -26.18 -1.78
CA ILE A 22 6.23 -25.47 -2.96
C ILE A 22 6.93 -26.04 -4.18
N ARG A 23 6.27 -26.96 -4.87
CA ARG A 23 6.76 -27.57 -6.10
C ARG A 23 6.45 -26.63 -7.26
N ILE A 24 7.39 -25.74 -7.59
CA ILE A 24 7.32 -24.89 -8.78
C ILE A 24 7.77 -25.73 -9.97
N GLN A 25 6.89 -26.02 -10.91
CA GLN A 25 7.28 -26.42 -12.25
C GLN A 25 7.71 -25.17 -13.00
N SER A 26 8.99 -25.02 -13.24
CA SER A 26 9.55 -23.91 -14.02
C SER A 26 9.30 -24.17 -15.51
N PRO A 27 8.60 -23.27 -16.24
CA PRO A 27 8.70 -23.28 -17.70
C PRO A 27 10.06 -22.75 -18.10
N GLN A 28 10.76 -23.48 -18.95
CA GLN A 28 12.01 -23.00 -19.57
C GLN A 28 11.70 -21.85 -20.51
N LEU A 29 12.11 -20.64 -20.13
CA LEU A 29 12.11 -19.48 -21.02
C LEU A 29 13.31 -19.56 -21.94
N THR A 30 13.06 -19.82 -23.24
CA THR A 30 14.03 -19.63 -24.33
C THR A 30 14.22 -18.13 -24.55
N LEU A 31 15.38 -17.63 -24.16
CA LEU A 31 15.84 -16.27 -24.46
C LEU A 31 16.10 -16.11 -25.96
N ASN A 32 15.34 -15.28 -26.62
CA ASN A 32 15.59 -14.86 -27.99
C ASN A 32 16.50 -13.61 -27.96
N SER A 33 17.77 -13.83 -28.27
CA SER A 33 18.78 -12.79 -28.37
C SER A 33 18.69 -12.09 -29.71
N ASN A 34 18.15 -10.88 -29.78
CA ASN A 34 18.45 -9.91 -30.85
C ASN A 34 17.85 -8.55 -30.48
N TYR A 35 18.69 -7.69 -29.89
CA TYR A 35 18.67 -6.24 -30.20
C TYR A 35 19.87 -5.56 -29.52
N MET A 36 20.99 -5.55 -30.23
CA MET A 36 22.06 -4.57 -30.02
C MET A 36 22.17 -3.71 -31.25
N GLN A 37 21.86 -2.44 -31.17
CA GLN A 37 22.45 -1.44 -32.06
C GLN A 37 22.68 -0.11 -31.34
N ARG A 38 23.89 0.36 -31.52
CA ARG A 38 24.63 1.51 -30.95
C ARG A 38 24.08 2.84 -31.46
N HIS A 39 24.20 3.91 -30.63
CA HIS A 39 24.56 5.25 -31.15
C HIS A 39 25.32 6.07 -30.05
N PRO A 40 26.08 7.13 -30.44
CA PRO A 40 27.34 7.49 -29.81
C PRO A 40 27.27 8.74 -28.90
N THR A 41 28.26 8.80 -28.01
CA THR A 41 28.61 9.88 -27.07
C THR A 41 28.90 11.22 -27.72
N SER A 42 28.41 12.32 -27.12
CA SER A 42 28.99 13.65 -27.29
C SER A 42 29.24 14.32 -25.91
N PHE A 43 30.49 14.63 -25.67
CA PHE A 43 31.02 15.39 -24.54
C PHE A 43 30.63 16.86 -24.65
N VAL A 44 30.09 17.47 -23.58
CA VAL A 44 30.09 18.94 -23.42
C VAL A 44 30.50 19.28 -21.99
N SER A 45 31.60 20.03 -21.90
CA SER A 45 32.18 20.66 -20.73
C SER A 45 31.29 21.83 -20.27
N SER A 46 31.01 22.02 -18.98
CA SER A 46 30.43 23.23 -18.46
C SER A 46 31.08 23.67 -17.15
N THR A 47 31.47 24.90 -17.18
CA THR A 47 32.12 25.74 -16.18
C THR A 47 31.27 25.98 -14.93
N ARG A 48 31.92 25.88 -13.76
CA ARG A 48 31.42 26.26 -12.44
C ARG A 48 31.15 27.78 -12.35
N ARG A 49 29.95 28.10 -11.89
CA ARG A 49 29.63 29.46 -11.38
C ARG A 49 29.05 29.33 -9.96
N ALA A 50 29.67 30.00 -9.02
CA ALA A 50 29.24 30.08 -7.64
C ALA A 50 27.93 30.88 -7.53
N LEU A 51 26.96 30.39 -6.75
CA LEU A 51 25.75 31.13 -6.42
C LEU A 51 25.55 31.21 -4.91
N SER A 52 25.21 32.43 -4.50
CA SER A 52 24.98 32.89 -3.15
C SER A 52 23.74 32.24 -2.52
N THR A 53 23.84 31.93 -1.22
CA THR A 53 22.77 31.41 -0.37
C THR A 53 21.76 32.52 -0.07
N THR A 54 20.53 32.35 -0.61
CA THR A 54 19.31 32.95 -0.06
C THR A 54 18.34 31.83 0.21
N SER A 55 17.94 31.70 1.47
CA SER A 55 16.93 30.75 1.93
C SER A 55 15.57 31.16 1.34
N VAL A 56 15.11 30.41 0.33
CA VAL A 56 13.75 30.48 -0.18
C VAL A 56 13.11 29.12 0.14
N SER A 57 12.04 29.14 0.93
CA SER A 57 11.17 27.97 1.13
C SER A 57 10.74 27.45 -0.25
N PRO A 58 10.90 26.17 -0.57
CA PRO A 58 10.44 25.66 -1.85
C PRO A 58 8.91 25.61 -1.85
N SER A 59 8.28 26.60 -2.47
CA SER A 59 6.91 26.45 -2.93
C SER A 59 6.91 25.28 -3.93
N PHE A 60 6.18 24.24 -3.63
CA PHE A 60 6.01 23.05 -4.46
C PHE A 60 5.49 23.46 -5.85
N GLN A 61 6.40 23.55 -6.82
CA GLN A 61 6.04 23.91 -8.19
C GLN A 61 5.39 22.71 -8.85
N SER A 62 4.11 22.84 -9.17
CA SER A 62 3.20 21.90 -9.85
C SER A 62 3.57 21.61 -11.32
N THR A 63 4.83 21.67 -11.73
CA THR A 63 5.21 21.82 -13.13
C THR A 63 5.84 20.60 -13.80
N LEU A 64 5.88 19.41 -13.19
CA LEU A 64 6.58 18.25 -13.78
C LEU A 64 5.74 16.99 -13.97
N TYR A 65 4.45 16.97 -13.64
CA TYR A 65 3.63 15.78 -13.85
C TYR A 65 2.37 16.13 -14.65
N SER A 66 2.11 15.36 -15.69
CA SER A 66 0.87 15.49 -16.45
C SER A 66 -0.33 15.04 -15.59
N HIS A 67 -1.48 15.67 -15.75
CA HIS A 67 -2.73 15.23 -15.10
C HIS A 67 -3.07 13.77 -15.44
N GLU A 68 -2.50 13.21 -16.51
CA GLU A 68 -2.68 11.85 -16.98
C GLU A 68 -2.03 10.79 -16.07
N ASP A 69 -1.06 11.19 -15.22
CA ASP A 69 -0.38 10.27 -14.30
C ASP A 69 -1.11 10.07 -12.97
N ILE A 70 -2.10 10.92 -12.65
CA ILE A 70 -2.86 10.86 -11.40
C ILE A 70 -4.07 9.92 -11.54
N VAL A 71 -4.18 8.94 -10.64
CA VAL A 71 -5.36 8.07 -10.55
C VAL A 71 -6.46 8.74 -9.74
N GLN A 72 -7.67 8.79 -10.33
CA GLN A 72 -8.87 9.25 -9.64
C GLN A 72 -9.38 8.14 -8.71
N LEU A 73 -8.95 8.17 -7.45
CA LEU A 73 -9.23 7.11 -6.48
C LEU A 73 -10.72 6.91 -6.24
N SER A 74 -11.17 5.67 -6.37
CA SER A 74 -12.49 5.21 -5.93
C SER A 74 -12.54 5.18 -4.41
N TYR A 75 -13.65 5.60 -3.82
CA TYR A 75 -13.76 5.74 -2.36
C TYR A 75 -15.15 5.39 -1.82
N SER A 76 -15.22 5.21 -0.51
CA SER A 76 -16.44 5.20 0.27
C SER A 76 -16.32 6.24 1.40
N GLU A 77 -17.40 6.95 1.65
CA GLU A 77 -17.50 7.98 2.68
C GLU A 77 -18.39 7.52 3.83
N PHE A 78 -17.96 7.78 5.05
CA PHE A 78 -18.67 7.49 6.30
C PHE A 78 -18.82 8.81 7.05
N GLN A 79 -20.04 9.35 7.05
CA GLN A 79 -20.38 10.59 7.71
C GLN A 79 -20.56 10.40 9.21
N PRO A 80 -20.23 11.41 10.04
CA PRO A 80 -20.51 11.36 11.47
C PRO A 80 -22.01 11.29 11.73
N SER A 81 -22.41 10.71 12.86
CA SER A 81 -23.82 10.66 13.29
C SER A 81 -24.41 12.06 13.41
N ALA A 82 -25.62 12.29 12.88
CA ALA A 82 -26.30 13.59 12.85
C ALA A 82 -26.54 14.23 14.24
N SER A 83 -26.42 13.44 15.33
CA SER A 83 -26.58 13.92 16.71
C SER A 83 -25.38 14.71 17.24
N SER A 84 -24.25 14.72 16.53
CA SER A 84 -22.98 15.33 16.99
C SER A 84 -22.69 16.72 16.37
N SER A 85 -23.63 17.30 15.62
CA SER A 85 -23.41 18.52 14.80
C SER A 85 -23.47 19.86 15.56
N SER A 86 -23.28 19.90 16.88
CA SER A 86 -23.34 21.15 17.66
C SER A 86 -22.03 21.93 17.76
N SER A 87 -20.90 21.41 17.24
CA SER A 87 -19.63 22.15 17.24
C SER A 87 -19.42 22.82 15.87
N SER A 88 -19.19 24.14 15.90
CA SER A 88 -18.83 24.94 14.72
C SER A 88 -17.42 24.64 14.19
N GLN A 89 -16.68 23.76 14.83
CA GLN A 89 -15.30 23.41 14.47
C GLN A 89 -15.30 22.17 13.59
N GLN A 90 -14.94 22.35 12.34
CA GLN A 90 -14.81 21.26 11.38
C GLN A 90 -13.42 20.62 11.56
N HIS A 91 -13.37 19.36 12.03
CA HIS A 91 -12.13 18.62 12.17
C HIS A 91 -11.65 18.07 10.80
N PRO A 92 -10.33 17.99 10.56
CA PRO A 92 -9.81 17.37 9.34
C PRO A 92 -10.36 15.96 9.13
N PRO A 93 -10.76 15.59 7.90
CA PRO A 93 -11.25 14.24 7.61
C PRO A 93 -10.16 13.19 7.82
N VAL A 94 -10.57 11.93 7.98
CA VAL A 94 -9.66 10.78 8.05
C VAL A 94 -9.72 10.03 6.73
N ILE A 95 -8.56 9.69 6.17
CA ILE A 95 -8.44 8.87 4.96
C ILE A 95 -7.72 7.56 5.32
N LEU A 96 -8.38 6.42 5.06
CA LEU A 96 -7.88 5.08 5.36
C LEU A 96 -7.33 4.43 4.09
N LEU A 97 -6.04 4.04 4.12
CA LEU A 97 -5.29 3.47 3.00
C LEU A 97 -4.99 1.99 3.26
N HIS A 98 -5.45 1.12 2.36
CA HIS A 98 -5.28 -0.34 2.49
C HIS A 98 -3.88 -0.82 2.11
N GLY A 99 -3.52 -2.04 2.51
CA GLY A 99 -2.27 -2.72 2.13
C GLY A 99 -2.33 -3.37 0.75
N LEU A 100 -1.21 -3.94 0.32
CA LEU A 100 -1.08 -4.68 -0.94
C LEU A 100 -2.15 -5.77 -1.05
N LEU A 101 -2.74 -5.93 -2.23
CA LEU A 101 -3.88 -6.80 -2.52
C LEU A 101 -5.14 -6.50 -1.70
N GLY A 102 -5.19 -5.34 -1.04
CA GLY A 102 -6.37 -4.87 -0.33
C GLY A 102 -7.32 -4.07 -1.23
N ASN A 103 -8.36 -3.53 -0.61
CA ASN A 103 -9.28 -2.56 -1.22
C ASN A 103 -10.01 -1.76 -0.11
N LYS A 104 -10.73 -0.71 -0.48
CA LYS A 104 -11.44 0.18 0.46
C LYS A 104 -12.39 -0.53 1.43
N ARG A 105 -12.92 -1.72 1.05
CA ARG A 105 -13.86 -2.48 1.90
C ARG A 105 -13.17 -3.13 3.10
N ASN A 106 -11.84 -3.30 3.07
CA ASN A 106 -11.09 -3.86 4.20
C ASN A 106 -11.25 -3.00 5.47
N PHE A 107 -11.44 -1.69 5.29
CA PHE A 107 -11.63 -0.74 6.38
C PHE A 107 -13.09 -0.35 6.67
N ALA A 108 -14.07 -0.89 5.93
CA ALA A 108 -15.45 -0.44 6.04
C ALA A 108 -16.03 -0.53 7.47
N SER A 109 -15.77 -1.65 8.17
CA SER A 109 -16.21 -1.83 9.56
C SER A 109 -15.54 -0.83 10.52
N LEU A 110 -14.21 -0.67 10.41
CA LEU A 110 -13.44 0.28 11.20
C LEU A 110 -13.93 1.73 10.94
N ALA A 111 -14.10 2.12 9.69
CA ALA A 111 -14.56 3.44 9.31
C ALA A 111 -15.98 3.73 9.85
N SER A 112 -16.88 2.76 9.72
CA SER A 112 -18.23 2.86 10.30
C SER A 112 -18.21 3.00 11.82
N SER A 113 -17.35 2.25 12.51
CA SER A 113 -17.20 2.38 13.97
C SER A 113 -16.65 3.73 14.39
N LEU A 114 -15.60 4.21 13.72
CA LEU A 114 -15.01 5.52 14.00
C LEU A 114 -15.99 6.66 13.71
N SER A 115 -16.71 6.64 12.58
CA SER A 115 -17.66 7.72 12.21
C SER A 115 -18.77 7.93 13.23
N THR A 116 -19.11 6.87 14.01
CA THR A 116 -20.17 6.93 15.03
C THR A 116 -19.64 7.12 16.46
N GLN A 117 -18.36 6.81 16.71
CA GLN A 117 -17.82 6.76 18.08
C GLN A 117 -16.84 7.88 18.43
N LEU A 118 -16.38 8.68 17.45
CA LEU A 118 -15.46 9.80 17.72
C LEU A 118 -16.19 10.91 18.48
N GLN A 119 -15.52 11.48 19.50
CA GLN A 119 -15.98 12.65 20.25
C GLN A 119 -15.84 13.91 19.40
N ASN A 120 -14.80 13.97 18.57
CA ASN A 120 -14.55 15.00 17.57
C ASN A 120 -15.05 14.52 16.18
N PRO A 121 -16.34 14.77 15.85
CA PRO A 121 -16.95 14.21 14.63
C PRO A 121 -16.27 14.71 13.37
N ARG A 122 -16.02 13.78 12.43
CA ARG A 122 -15.39 14.08 11.14
C ARG A 122 -15.74 13.03 10.10
N SER A 123 -15.71 13.40 8.82
CA SER A 123 -15.88 12.45 7.73
C SER A 123 -14.71 11.47 7.69
N ILE A 124 -14.99 10.20 7.40
CA ILE A 124 -13.99 9.15 7.24
C ILE A 124 -14.12 8.58 5.85
N TYR A 125 -13.02 8.53 5.13
CA TYR A 125 -12.94 8.01 3.79
C TYR A 125 -12.11 6.74 3.76
N THR A 126 -12.55 5.74 3.01
CA THR A 126 -11.74 4.58 2.61
C THR A 126 -11.53 4.66 1.11
N VAL A 127 -10.32 4.49 0.62
CA VAL A 127 -10.00 4.60 -0.81
C VAL A 127 -9.44 3.30 -1.36
N ASP A 128 -9.65 3.05 -2.64
CA ASP A 128 -8.90 2.06 -3.40
C ASP A 128 -7.63 2.74 -3.92
N LEU A 129 -6.45 2.22 -3.56
CA LEU A 129 -5.17 2.72 -4.05
C LEU A 129 -4.94 2.33 -5.51
N ARG A 130 -3.97 2.98 -6.18
CA ARG A 130 -3.51 2.69 -7.55
C ARG A 130 -3.43 1.18 -7.79
N ASN A 131 -3.87 0.73 -8.95
CA ASN A 131 -3.88 -0.68 -9.39
C ASN A 131 -4.72 -1.65 -8.55
N HIS A 132 -5.59 -1.13 -7.66
CA HIS A 132 -6.46 -1.92 -6.79
C HIS A 132 -7.93 -1.51 -6.88
N GLY A 133 -8.80 -2.44 -6.47
CA GLY A 133 -10.21 -2.19 -6.18
C GLY A 133 -11.04 -1.78 -7.40
N GLU A 134 -11.77 -0.70 -7.28
CA GLU A 134 -12.69 -0.22 -8.32
C GLU A 134 -12.05 0.83 -9.26
N ASN A 135 -10.73 1.02 -9.22
CA ASN A 135 -9.99 1.88 -10.15
C ASN A 135 -9.73 1.21 -11.51
N THR A 136 -10.56 0.24 -11.90
CA THR A 136 -10.36 -0.60 -13.11
C THR A 136 -10.37 0.15 -14.43
N HIS A 137 -10.79 1.41 -14.42
CA HIS A 137 -10.82 2.29 -15.58
C HIS A 137 -9.53 3.07 -15.80
N ASP A 138 -8.60 3.01 -14.85
CA ASP A 138 -7.36 3.82 -14.85
C ASP A 138 -6.18 3.01 -14.29
N TRP A 139 -5.91 1.84 -14.90
CA TRP A 139 -4.74 1.04 -14.57
C TRP A 139 -3.44 1.74 -14.98
N LYS A 140 -2.43 1.70 -14.14
CA LYS A 140 -1.10 2.25 -14.41
C LYS A 140 -0.04 1.15 -14.42
N ASN A 141 0.99 1.32 -15.25
CA ASN A 141 2.12 0.39 -15.30
C ASN A 141 3.12 0.63 -14.16
N THR A 142 3.05 1.79 -13.52
CA THR A 142 3.94 2.21 -12.42
C THR A 142 3.17 2.32 -11.11
N MET A 143 3.87 2.12 -9.98
CA MET A 143 3.26 2.07 -8.66
C MET A 143 4.28 2.42 -7.55
N SER A 144 5.00 3.52 -7.67
CA SER A 144 5.88 4.02 -6.63
C SER A 144 5.08 4.63 -5.46
N TYR A 145 5.72 4.74 -4.29
CA TYR A 145 5.07 5.38 -3.14
C TYR A 145 4.81 6.86 -3.36
N SER A 146 5.68 7.54 -4.08
CA SER A 146 5.51 8.95 -4.45
C SER A 146 4.34 9.16 -5.42
N GLU A 147 4.12 8.26 -6.39
CA GLU A 147 2.96 8.32 -7.27
C GLU A 147 1.65 8.08 -6.52
N MET A 148 1.61 7.03 -5.68
CA MET A 148 0.44 6.76 -4.84
C MET A 148 0.15 7.88 -3.83
N ALA A 149 1.19 8.54 -3.29
CA ALA A 149 1.03 9.71 -2.44
C ALA A 149 0.42 10.90 -3.19
N ARG A 150 0.80 11.12 -4.45
CA ARG A 150 0.18 12.15 -5.31
C ARG A 150 -1.29 11.83 -5.62
N ASP A 151 -1.63 10.56 -5.85
CA ASP A 151 -3.04 10.15 -6.03
C ASP A 151 -3.87 10.50 -4.78
N VAL A 152 -3.32 10.23 -3.57
CA VAL A 152 -3.99 10.59 -2.31
C VAL A 152 -4.06 12.10 -2.11
N LEU A 153 -3.03 12.85 -2.49
CA LEU A 153 -3.02 14.32 -2.43
C LEU A 153 -4.13 14.89 -3.34
N ALA A 154 -4.24 14.39 -4.56
CA ALA A 154 -5.32 14.78 -5.48
C ALA A 154 -6.71 14.39 -4.93
N PHE A 155 -6.82 13.30 -4.17
CA PHE A 155 -8.05 12.93 -3.48
C PHE A 155 -8.39 13.93 -2.35
N ILE A 156 -7.40 14.41 -1.58
CA ILE A 156 -7.60 15.47 -0.58
C ILE A 156 -8.16 16.73 -1.24
N ASP A 157 -7.63 17.11 -2.40
CA ASP A 157 -8.14 18.25 -3.18
C ASP A 157 -9.58 18.01 -3.66
N LYS A 158 -9.87 16.80 -4.17
CA LYS A 158 -11.22 16.41 -4.63
C LYS A 158 -12.28 16.52 -3.56
N ILE A 159 -11.96 16.18 -2.31
CA ILE A 159 -12.90 16.34 -1.17
C ILE A 159 -12.88 17.77 -0.58
N SER A 160 -12.18 18.69 -1.24
CA SER A 160 -12.05 20.09 -0.85
C SER A 160 -11.55 20.29 0.59
N SER A 161 -10.63 19.46 1.04
CA SER A 161 -10.01 19.56 2.36
C SER A 161 -8.63 20.21 2.26
N GLU A 162 -8.34 21.13 3.18
CA GLU A 162 -7.00 21.71 3.32
C GLU A 162 -5.98 20.67 3.80
N LYS A 163 -6.38 19.89 4.80
CA LYS A 163 -5.56 18.84 5.44
C LYS A 163 -6.41 17.62 5.75
N ALA A 164 -5.76 16.46 5.85
CA ALA A 164 -6.42 15.23 6.31
C ALA A 164 -5.53 14.48 7.32
N VAL A 165 -6.16 13.71 8.20
CA VAL A 165 -5.46 12.68 8.98
C VAL A 165 -5.36 11.44 8.10
N ILE A 166 -4.15 10.94 7.90
CA ILE A 166 -3.90 9.78 7.04
C ILE A 166 -3.62 8.56 7.92
N VAL A 167 -4.38 7.50 7.70
CA VAL A 167 -4.21 6.22 8.39
C VAL A 167 -3.91 5.15 7.34
N GLY A 168 -2.73 4.56 7.35
CA GLY A 168 -2.32 3.58 6.34
C GLY A 168 -1.87 2.25 6.95
N HIS A 169 -2.29 1.14 6.35
CA HIS A 169 -1.85 -0.19 6.71
C HIS A 169 -0.86 -0.74 5.69
N SER A 170 0.27 -1.29 6.16
CA SER A 170 1.25 -1.96 5.30
C SER A 170 1.68 -1.07 4.12
N MET A 171 1.53 -1.47 2.86
CA MET A 171 1.76 -0.63 1.68
C MET A 171 1.10 0.75 1.81
N GLY A 172 -0.19 0.82 2.19
CA GLY A 172 -0.89 2.09 2.44
C GLY A 172 -0.26 2.91 3.57
N GLY A 173 0.41 2.26 4.54
CA GLY A 173 1.19 2.92 5.57
C GLY A 173 2.45 3.59 5.02
N LYS A 174 3.14 2.96 4.07
CA LYS A 174 4.25 3.60 3.35
C LYS A 174 3.77 4.76 2.45
N VAL A 175 2.63 4.60 1.78
CA VAL A 175 2.00 5.72 1.04
C VAL A 175 1.72 6.90 1.97
N ALA A 176 1.14 6.65 3.14
CA ALA A 176 0.84 7.68 4.13
C ALA A 176 2.12 8.39 4.63
N GLN A 177 3.19 7.62 4.88
CA GLN A 177 4.50 8.14 5.27
C GLN A 177 5.12 8.98 4.13
N SER A 178 5.09 8.49 2.90
CA SER A 178 5.59 9.23 1.73
C SER A 178 4.82 10.54 1.54
N LEU A 179 3.50 10.54 1.66
CA LEU A 179 2.68 11.75 1.60
C LEU A 179 3.06 12.77 2.68
N ALA A 180 3.27 12.34 3.93
CA ALA A 180 3.65 13.22 5.02
C ALA A 180 5.02 13.87 4.79
N LEU A 181 5.97 13.14 4.20
CA LEU A 181 7.30 13.67 3.86
C LEU A 181 7.28 14.59 2.64
N MET A 182 6.43 14.32 1.64
CA MET A 182 6.32 15.11 0.41
C MET A 182 5.47 16.38 0.58
N ALA A 183 4.40 16.30 1.36
CA ALA A 183 3.43 17.38 1.52
C ALA A 183 2.99 17.53 3.00
N PRO A 184 3.92 17.89 3.91
CA PRO A 184 3.67 17.93 5.35
C PRO A 184 2.51 18.86 5.73
N ASP A 185 2.33 19.95 5.00
CA ASP A 185 1.26 20.92 5.22
C ASP A 185 -0.14 20.38 4.89
N ARG A 186 -0.25 19.26 4.15
CA ARG A 186 -1.49 18.59 3.78
C ARG A 186 -1.87 17.46 4.74
N VAL A 187 -1.01 17.13 5.70
CA VAL A 187 -1.21 16.05 6.66
C VAL A 187 -1.45 16.64 8.05
N ALA A 188 -2.67 16.49 8.57
CA ALA A 188 -3.05 16.95 9.89
C ALA A 188 -2.63 15.98 11.01
N GLY A 189 -2.26 14.76 10.65
CA GLY A 189 -1.76 13.71 11.53
C GLY A 189 -1.56 12.42 10.74
N LEU A 190 -0.64 11.59 11.18
CA LEU A 190 -0.25 10.35 10.51
C LEU A 190 -0.41 9.16 11.46
N VAL A 191 -1.14 8.13 11.03
CA VAL A 191 -1.18 6.84 11.73
C VAL A 191 -0.72 5.74 10.81
N VAL A 192 0.26 4.97 11.25
CA VAL A 192 0.86 3.87 10.49
C VAL A 192 0.55 2.55 11.16
N LEU A 193 -0.16 1.67 10.46
CA LEU A 193 -0.54 0.35 10.93
C LEU A 193 0.44 -0.69 10.38
N ASP A 194 1.32 -1.16 11.23
CA ASP A 194 2.21 -2.31 11.11
C ASP A 194 3.14 -2.33 9.89
N ILE A 195 3.86 -1.23 9.65
CA ILE A 195 4.90 -1.13 8.63
C ILE A 195 5.97 -0.10 9.04
N SER A 196 7.20 -0.28 8.58
CA SER A 196 8.31 0.68 8.77
C SER A 196 8.72 1.33 7.45
N PRO A 197 9.32 2.54 7.47
CA PRO A 197 9.85 3.23 6.28
C PRO A 197 11.23 2.67 5.90
N VAL A 198 11.27 1.39 5.57
CA VAL A 198 12.50 0.67 5.21
C VAL A 198 12.28 -0.21 3.98
N ARG A 199 13.37 -0.59 3.31
CA ARG A 199 13.34 -1.65 2.31
C ARG A 199 13.26 -3.01 3.01
N TYR A 200 12.40 -3.90 2.51
CA TYR A 200 12.34 -5.31 2.87
C TYR A 200 12.99 -6.14 1.76
N TYR A 201 13.75 -7.18 2.13
CA TYR A 201 14.54 -7.97 1.19
C TYR A 201 13.99 -9.39 1.07
N SER A 202 14.10 -9.98 -0.13
CA SER A 202 13.73 -11.38 -0.39
C SER A 202 14.86 -12.36 -0.13
N ASP A 203 16.11 -11.90 -0.16
CA ASP A 203 17.34 -12.70 -0.15
C ASP A 203 18.21 -12.50 1.09
N LYS A 204 17.82 -11.60 2.00
CA LYS A 204 18.58 -11.34 3.23
C LYS A 204 18.48 -12.54 4.18
N ALA A 205 19.61 -13.10 4.56
CA ALA A 205 19.68 -14.23 5.46
C ALA A 205 18.93 -13.98 6.77
N GLY A 206 17.93 -14.81 7.08
CA GLY A 206 17.09 -14.70 8.27
C GLY A 206 15.91 -13.74 8.15
N ASP A 207 15.69 -13.13 6.97
CA ASP A 207 14.54 -12.30 6.67
C ASP A 207 13.82 -12.77 5.40
N ASP A 208 12.82 -13.61 5.57
CA ASP A 208 11.98 -14.15 4.51
C ASP A 208 10.60 -13.42 4.39
N THR A 209 10.43 -12.32 5.13
CA THR A 209 9.15 -11.60 5.21
C THR A 209 8.69 -11.11 3.85
N TRP A 210 9.55 -10.45 3.07
CA TRP A 210 9.18 -9.97 1.74
C TRP A 210 9.12 -11.10 0.70
N LYS A 211 10.02 -12.06 0.79
CA LYS A 211 10.03 -13.23 -0.11
C LYS A 211 8.68 -13.96 -0.16
N LEU A 212 8.04 -14.13 0.99
CA LEU A 212 6.71 -14.74 1.05
C LEU A 212 5.66 -13.88 0.34
N VAL A 213 5.67 -12.57 0.56
CA VAL A 213 4.76 -11.62 -0.11
C VAL A 213 4.94 -11.69 -1.62
N GLU A 214 6.18 -11.62 -2.09
CA GLU A 214 6.52 -11.70 -3.51
C GLU A 214 6.07 -13.02 -4.14
N GLN A 215 6.33 -14.15 -3.48
CA GLN A 215 5.89 -15.46 -3.96
C GLN A 215 4.37 -15.55 -4.08
N ILE A 216 3.62 -15.05 -3.10
CA ILE A 216 2.15 -15.03 -3.14
C ILE A 216 1.67 -14.19 -4.32
N VAL A 217 2.16 -12.97 -4.47
CA VAL A 217 1.72 -12.06 -5.54
C VAL A 217 2.00 -12.66 -6.91
N ARG A 218 3.24 -13.13 -7.16
CA ARG A 218 3.62 -13.72 -8.44
C ARG A 218 2.83 -15.00 -8.76
N SER A 219 2.54 -15.83 -7.75
CA SER A 219 1.80 -17.06 -7.96
C SER A 219 0.31 -16.81 -8.26
N VAL A 220 -0.31 -15.86 -7.56
CA VAL A 220 -1.72 -15.51 -7.81
C VAL A 220 -1.88 -14.79 -9.15
N ALA A 221 -0.93 -13.95 -9.54
CA ALA A 221 -0.93 -13.25 -10.82
C ALA A 221 -0.90 -14.21 -12.04
N GLN A 222 -0.42 -15.44 -11.86
CA GLN A 222 -0.40 -16.47 -12.93
C GLN A 222 -1.79 -17.10 -13.18
N ILE A 223 -2.79 -16.81 -12.36
CA ILE A 223 -4.14 -17.35 -12.57
C ILE A 223 -4.83 -16.56 -13.68
N ASP A 224 -4.81 -17.10 -14.89
CA ASP A 224 -5.58 -16.60 -16.01
C ASP A 224 -7.04 -17.03 -15.85
N LEU A 225 -7.91 -16.04 -15.61
CA LEU A 225 -9.34 -16.30 -15.41
C LEU A 225 -10.03 -16.68 -16.71
N GLU A 226 -9.57 -16.18 -17.87
CA GLU A 226 -10.17 -16.42 -19.16
C GLU A 226 -9.77 -17.81 -19.69
N GLU A 227 -8.49 -18.14 -19.69
CA GLU A 227 -7.99 -19.46 -20.09
C GLU A 227 -8.55 -20.56 -19.19
N GLY A 228 -8.59 -20.31 -17.86
CA GLY A 228 -9.16 -21.25 -16.89
C GLY A 228 -10.69 -21.40 -16.99
N GLY A 229 -11.39 -20.48 -17.64
CA GLY A 229 -12.84 -20.52 -17.85
C GLY A 229 -13.66 -20.55 -16.57
N TYR A 230 -13.12 -20.00 -15.45
CA TYR A 230 -13.74 -20.05 -14.12
C TYR A 230 -15.07 -19.30 -14.08
N LYS A 231 -16.09 -19.93 -13.51
CA LYS A 231 -17.44 -19.36 -13.37
C LYS A 231 -17.75 -18.88 -11.96
N THR A 232 -17.03 -19.39 -10.97
CA THR A 232 -17.28 -19.10 -9.56
C THR A 232 -15.99 -18.86 -8.78
N LYS A 233 -16.06 -18.04 -7.73
CA LYS A 233 -14.94 -17.86 -6.78
C LYS A 233 -14.48 -19.15 -6.13
N ARG A 234 -15.39 -20.15 -6.00
CA ARG A 234 -15.06 -21.47 -5.42
C ARG A 234 -14.10 -22.26 -6.30
N GLU A 235 -14.21 -22.14 -7.61
CA GLU A 235 -13.29 -22.79 -8.54
C GLU A 235 -11.89 -22.18 -8.40
N VAL A 236 -11.78 -20.85 -8.33
CA VAL A 236 -10.51 -20.17 -8.09
C VAL A 236 -9.94 -20.48 -6.70
N ASP A 237 -10.79 -20.59 -5.65
CA ASP A 237 -10.35 -21.01 -4.31
C ASP A 237 -9.73 -22.42 -4.33
N ALA A 238 -10.29 -23.34 -5.13
CA ALA A 238 -9.73 -24.68 -5.28
C ALA A 238 -8.32 -24.64 -5.92
N VAL A 239 -8.14 -23.85 -6.97
CA VAL A 239 -6.81 -23.67 -7.61
C VAL A 239 -5.80 -23.07 -6.63
N LEU A 240 -6.20 -22.03 -5.90
CA LEU A 240 -5.35 -21.41 -4.89
C LEU A 240 -4.96 -22.41 -3.79
N ARG A 241 -5.91 -23.19 -3.28
CA ARG A 241 -5.68 -24.20 -2.24
C ARG A 241 -4.76 -25.32 -2.67
N ASP A 242 -4.95 -25.81 -3.89
CA ASP A 242 -4.28 -27.03 -4.35
C ASP A 242 -2.86 -26.78 -4.88
N GLY A 243 -2.46 -25.52 -5.11
CA GLY A 243 -1.16 -25.23 -5.68
C GLY A 243 -0.42 -23.97 -5.20
N ILE A 244 -1.10 -23.02 -4.52
CA ILE A 244 -0.53 -21.69 -4.28
C ILE A 244 -0.59 -21.30 -2.80
N LEU A 245 -1.77 -21.35 -2.19
CA LEU A 245 -2.04 -20.82 -0.86
C LEU A 245 -2.76 -21.86 0.02
N GLU A 246 -2.05 -22.50 0.94
CA GLU A 246 -2.65 -23.45 1.88
C GLU A 246 -3.56 -22.76 2.91
N ASP A 247 -3.23 -21.52 3.30
CA ASP A 247 -3.98 -20.79 4.33
C ASP A 247 -5.33 -20.28 3.82
N PRO A 248 -6.45 -20.70 4.46
CA PRO A 248 -7.80 -20.33 4.01
C PRO A 248 -8.12 -18.85 4.23
N ALA A 249 -7.51 -18.19 5.22
CA ALA A 249 -7.76 -16.77 5.47
C ALA A 249 -7.08 -15.91 4.40
N LEU A 250 -5.87 -16.28 4.00
CA LEU A 250 -5.16 -15.60 2.91
C LEU A 250 -5.88 -15.80 1.57
N ARG A 251 -6.39 -17.02 1.29
CA ARG A 251 -7.23 -17.24 0.10
C ARG A 251 -8.49 -16.39 0.12
N ALA A 252 -9.20 -16.36 1.25
CA ALA A 252 -10.39 -15.52 1.39
C ALA A 252 -10.07 -14.03 1.13
N PHE A 253 -8.93 -13.54 1.62
CA PHE A 253 -8.46 -12.18 1.36
C PHE A 253 -8.20 -11.94 -0.13
N VAL A 254 -7.42 -12.80 -0.79
CA VAL A 254 -7.15 -12.70 -2.24
C VAL A 254 -8.46 -12.71 -3.05
N LEU A 255 -9.39 -13.60 -2.71
CA LEU A 255 -10.70 -13.74 -3.38
C LEU A 255 -11.63 -12.53 -3.19
N THR A 256 -11.34 -11.61 -2.26
CA THR A 256 -12.07 -10.32 -2.19
C THR A 256 -11.84 -9.45 -3.43
N ASN A 257 -10.74 -9.68 -4.15
CA ASN A 257 -10.39 -8.99 -5.38
C ASN A 257 -11.00 -9.59 -6.64
N LEU A 258 -11.78 -10.66 -6.53
CA LEU A 258 -12.58 -11.18 -7.64
C LEU A 258 -13.97 -10.56 -7.64
N GLU A 259 -14.37 -10.07 -8.79
CA GLU A 259 -15.72 -9.62 -9.09
C GLU A 259 -16.47 -10.68 -9.92
N GLN A 260 -17.72 -10.94 -9.53
CA GLN A 260 -18.61 -11.77 -10.33
C GLN A 260 -19.29 -10.89 -11.39
N LEU A 261 -19.01 -11.16 -12.66
CA LEU A 261 -19.66 -10.49 -13.77
C LEU A 261 -21.12 -10.90 -13.89
N ARG A 262 -21.99 -9.95 -14.23
CA ARG A 262 -23.41 -10.22 -14.47
C ARG A 262 -23.61 -10.51 -15.96
N ALA A 263 -24.62 -11.32 -16.28
CA ALA A 263 -24.93 -11.66 -17.67
C ALA A 263 -25.13 -10.44 -18.60
N LYS A 264 -25.56 -9.30 -18.07
CA LYS A 264 -25.70 -8.03 -18.79
C LYS A 264 -24.37 -7.33 -19.12
N ASP A 265 -23.32 -7.68 -18.40
CA ASP A 265 -21.99 -7.08 -18.54
C ASP A 265 -21.13 -7.87 -19.56
N ILE A 266 -21.72 -8.94 -20.15
CA ILE A 266 -21.05 -9.84 -21.11
C ILE A 266 -21.69 -9.64 -22.48
N SER A 267 -20.87 -9.37 -23.51
CA SER A 267 -21.36 -9.21 -24.87
C SER A 267 -21.96 -10.49 -25.45
N ASP A 268 -22.98 -10.40 -26.30
CA ASP A 268 -23.75 -11.56 -26.80
C ASP A 268 -22.91 -12.58 -27.59
N GLY A 269 -21.77 -12.19 -28.17
CA GLY A 269 -20.87 -13.07 -28.92
C GLY A 269 -20.00 -13.98 -28.08
N ASP A 270 -19.74 -13.62 -26.81
CA ASP A 270 -18.70 -14.22 -25.97
C ASP A 270 -19.22 -15.15 -24.87
N LYS A 271 -20.52 -15.35 -24.79
CA LYS A 271 -21.19 -16.04 -23.65
C LYS A 271 -20.75 -17.47 -23.38
N LYS A 272 -20.08 -18.15 -24.32
CA LYS A 272 -19.78 -19.59 -24.18
C LYS A 272 -18.37 -19.92 -23.63
N SER A 273 -17.40 -19.03 -23.78
CA SER A 273 -15.99 -19.30 -23.43
C SER A 273 -15.38 -18.39 -22.36
N GLN A 274 -15.99 -17.24 -22.07
CA GLN A 274 -15.44 -16.30 -21.12
C GLN A 274 -15.65 -16.69 -19.66
N SER A 275 -14.65 -16.33 -18.83
CA SER A 275 -14.79 -16.34 -17.37
C SER A 275 -15.92 -15.41 -16.95
N LEU A 276 -16.71 -15.82 -15.94
CA LEU A 276 -17.68 -14.96 -15.27
C LEU A 276 -17.07 -14.16 -14.13
N LEU A 277 -15.75 -14.17 -14.01
CA LEU A 277 -14.99 -13.49 -12.97
C LEU A 277 -14.01 -12.50 -13.59
N LYS A 278 -13.78 -11.40 -12.88
CA LYS A 278 -12.78 -10.38 -13.23
C LYS A 278 -11.94 -10.05 -12.00
N TRP A 279 -10.62 -9.91 -12.19
CA TRP A 279 -9.77 -9.33 -11.16
C TRP A 279 -10.00 -7.83 -11.01
N LYS A 280 -10.09 -7.36 -9.78
CA LYS A 280 -10.04 -5.93 -9.41
C LYS A 280 -8.63 -5.55 -8.95
N ILE A 281 -7.65 -6.14 -9.56
CA ILE A 281 -6.22 -5.94 -9.37
C ILE A 281 -5.59 -5.87 -10.75
N HIS A 282 -4.74 -4.88 -10.97
CA HIS A 282 -3.87 -4.81 -12.14
C HIS A 282 -2.58 -5.56 -11.86
N TRP A 283 -2.57 -6.87 -12.16
CA TRP A 283 -1.45 -7.75 -11.82
C TRP A 283 -0.14 -7.31 -12.46
N ASP A 284 -0.12 -6.93 -13.73
CA ASP A 284 1.10 -6.51 -14.43
C ASP A 284 1.73 -5.28 -13.78
N GLY A 285 0.91 -4.26 -13.47
CA GLY A 285 1.36 -3.06 -12.79
C GLY A 285 1.89 -3.32 -11.37
N ILE A 286 1.40 -4.36 -10.69
CA ILE A 286 1.89 -4.72 -9.35
C ILE A 286 3.14 -5.59 -9.43
N VAL A 287 3.13 -6.63 -10.29
CA VAL A 287 4.23 -7.60 -10.41
C VAL A 287 5.51 -6.93 -10.88
N ASN A 288 5.42 -5.98 -11.83
CA ASN A 288 6.56 -5.23 -12.33
C ASN A 288 7.14 -4.26 -11.30
N GLU A 289 6.34 -3.81 -10.34
CA GLU A 289 6.72 -2.81 -9.32
C GLU A 289 7.00 -3.44 -7.94
N LEU A 290 7.03 -4.78 -7.82
CA LEU A 290 7.22 -5.46 -6.53
C LEU A 290 8.50 -5.05 -5.81
N ASP A 291 9.57 -4.78 -6.53
CA ASP A 291 10.83 -4.33 -5.95
C ASP A 291 10.70 -2.91 -5.36
N ARG A 292 10.00 -2.00 -6.05
CA ARG A 292 9.69 -0.66 -5.51
C ARG A 292 8.75 -0.74 -4.31
N ILE A 293 7.75 -1.63 -4.34
CA ILE A 293 6.84 -1.85 -3.20
C ILE A 293 7.59 -2.42 -1.99
N ALA A 294 8.64 -3.24 -2.21
CA ALA A 294 9.55 -3.69 -1.14
C ALA A 294 10.30 -2.52 -0.50
N GLY A 295 10.69 -1.53 -1.30
CA GLY A 295 11.45 -0.34 -0.90
C GLY A 295 10.64 0.67 -0.10
N PHE A 296 11.28 1.82 0.13
CA PHE A 296 10.64 3.04 0.63
C PHE A 296 11.37 4.22 -0.04
N ASP A 297 10.79 4.74 -1.08
CA ASP A 297 11.26 5.87 -1.85
C ASP A 297 10.37 7.09 -1.60
N VAL A 298 10.96 8.20 -1.27
CA VAL A 298 10.24 9.47 -1.06
C VAL A 298 10.26 10.33 -2.32
N HIS A 299 11.21 10.06 -3.24
CA HIS A 299 11.39 10.78 -4.50
C HIS A 299 11.73 9.87 -5.66
N ASP A 300 11.05 10.08 -6.80
CA ASP A 300 11.38 9.44 -8.09
C ASP A 300 12.77 9.84 -8.64
N GLN A 301 13.45 10.82 -8.04
CA GLN A 301 14.75 11.31 -8.49
C GLN A 301 15.95 10.62 -7.81
N CYS A 302 15.72 9.77 -6.82
CA CYS A 302 16.80 9.08 -6.10
C CYS A 302 17.17 7.72 -6.67
N MET A 303 16.51 7.28 -7.74
CA MET A 303 16.84 6.04 -8.42
C MET A 303 17.37 6.36 -9.81
N ASP A 304 18.67 6.64 -9.88
CA ASP A 304 19.42 6.49 -11.12
C ASP A 304 19.46 4.98 -11.41
N PRO A 305 18.84 4.48 -12.49
CA PRO A 305 18.83 3.06 -12.80
C PRO A 305 20.23 2.49 -13.07
N ASP A 306 21.25 3.33 -13.22
CA ASP A 306 22.64 2.95 -13.45
C ASP A 306 23.49 2.91 -12.16
N LEU A 307 22.92 3.24 -10.99
CA LEU A 307 23.58 3.04 -9.69
C LEU A 307 23.29 1.62 -9.17
N GLU A 308 23.91 0.64 -9.79
CA GLU A 308 24.16 -0.66 -9.17
C GLU A 308 25.08 -0.43 -7.95
N ASP A 309 24.64 -0.87 -6.77
CA ASP A 309 25.38 -0.81 -5.50
C ASP A 309 25.51 0.59 -4.85
N VAL A 310 24.39 1.16 -4.38
CA VAL A 310 24.46 2.23 -3.38
C VAL A 310 24.74 1.57 -2.02
N ASP A 311 25.93 1.83 -1.46
CA ASP A 311 26.33 1.39 -0.13
C ASP A 311 25.26 1.75 0.92
N GLU A 312 24.94 0.84 1.87
CA GLU A 312 24.01 1.07 2.99
C GLU A 312 24.27 2.39 3.77
N GLN A 313 25.45 2.98 3.60
CA GLN A 313 25.86 4.26 4.21
C GLN A 313 25.33 5.49 3.45
N GLU A 314 25.07 5.42 2.15
CA GLU A 314 24.50 6.52 1.36
C GLU A 314 22.98 6.63 1.53
N GLU A 315 22.27 5.50 1.73
CA GLU A 315 20.85 5.51 2.11
C GLU A 315 20.61 6.26 3.45
N GLN A 316 21.54 6.14 4.41
CA GLN A 316 21.44 6.86 5.69
C GLN A 316 21.72 8.36 5.57
N GLN A 317 22.51 8.82 4.58
CA GLN A 317 22.76 10.25 4.36
C GLN A 317 21.64 10.94 3.61
N SER A 318 20.91 10.25 2.73
CA SER A 318 19.75 10.82 2.03
C SER A 318 18.53 10.99 2.94
N SER A 319 18.39 10.18 3.99
CA SER A 319 17.29 10.26 4.96
C SER A 319 17.30 11.55 5.80
N SER A 320 18.45 12.22 5.95
CA SER A 320 18.56 13.47 6.73
C SER A 320 17.91 14.69 6.06
N GLN A 321 17.50 14.57 4.80
CA GLN A 321 16.96 15.70 4.02
C GLN A 321 15.43 15.84 4.16
N TYR A 322 14.72 14.79 4.59
CA TYR A 322 13.26 14.79 4.66
C TYR A 322 12.78 14.31 6.03
N THR A 323 12.18 15.23 6.78
CA THR A 323 11.54 14.93 8.07
C THR A 323 10.11 15.43 8.09
N TYR A 324 9.24 14.73 8.77
CA TYR A 324 7.90 15.19 9.10
C TYR A 324 7.80 15.40 10.61
N ASP A 325 7.73 16.66 11.02
CA ASP A 325 7.70 17.07 12.43
C ASP A 325 6.28 17.08 13.03
N GLY A 326 5.27 16.68 12.25
CA GLY A 326 3.89 16.55 12.71
C GLY A 326 3.66 15.39 13.66
N ASP A 327 2.41 15.21 14.08
CA ASP A 327 2.01 14.13 15.03
C ASP A 327 1.93 12.78 14.28
N VAL A 328 2.71 11.81 14.72
CA VAL A 328 2.81 10.48 14.11
C VAL A 328 2.58 9.38 15.15
N PHE A 329 1.72 8.41 14.79
CA PHE A 329 1.42 7.28 15.65
C PHE A 329 1.58 5.94 14.92
N PHE A 330 2.57 5.15 15.33
CA PHE A 330 2.77 3.78 14.86
C PHE A 330 2.04 2.80 15.77
N ILE A 331 1.16 1.97 15.19
CA ILE A 331 0.48 0.86 15.87
C ILE A 331 0.96 -0.43 15.21
N HIS A 332 1.67 -1.26 15.96
CA HIS A 332 2.26 -2.46 15.41
C HIS A 332 1.80 -3.73 16.12
N GLY A 333 1.71 -4.85 15.40
CA GLY A 333 1.37 -6.16 15.93
C GLY A 333 2.59 -6.85 16.55
N GLY A 334 2.50 -7.24 17.82
CA GLY A 334 3.62 -7.82 18.57
C GLY A 334 4.12 -9.18 18.04
N ALA A 335 3.36 -9.85 17.18
CA ALA A 335 3.75 -11.06 16.46
C ALA A 335 4.17 -10.80 15.01
N SER A 336 4.08 -9.54 14.55
CA SER A 336 4.47 -9.12 13.20
C SER A 336 5.99 -8.96 13.08
N ARG A 337 6.51 -9.11 11.84
CA ARG A 337 7.91 -8.87 11.50
C ARG A 337 8.14 -7.58 10.70
N PHE A 338 7.07 -6.82 10.39
CA PHE A 338 7.17 -5.60 9.58
C PHE A 338 7.64 -4.38 10.38
N VAL A 339 7.55 -4.40 11.71
CA VAL A 339 8.17 -3.39 12.58
C VAL A 339 9.12 -4.11 13.54
N ARG A 340 10.39 -3.72 13.53
CA ARG A 340 11.46 -4.34 14.33
C ARG A 340 12.24 -3.27 15.09
N SER A 341 12.95 -3.67 16.13
CA SER A 341 13.84 -2.77 16.89
C SER A 341 14.92 -2.16 15.98
N SER A 342 15.42 -2.91 14.98
CA SER A 342 16.39 -2.41 14.00
C SER A 342 15.85 -1.29 13.09
N HIS A 343 14.53 -1.14 12.98
CA HIS A 343 13.90 -0.10 12.16
C HIS A 343 13.69 1.22 12.92
N LEU A 344 13.85 1.23 14.27
CA LEU A 344 13.53 2.40 15.09
C LEU A 344 14.39 3.62 14.77
N SER A 345 15.66 3.43 14.43
CA SER A 345 16.53 4.54 14.01
C SER A 345 16.01 5.22 12.75
N THR A 346 15.62 4.43 11.74
CA THR A 346 15.05 4.93 10.49
C THR A 346 13.68 5.59 10.71
N ILE A 347 12.83 5.01 11.56
CA ILE A 347 11.56 5.65 11.94
C ILE A 347 11.82 7.01 12.57
N THR A 348 12.77 7.09 13.52
CA THR A 348 13.09 8.36 14.20
C THR A 348 13.71 9.40 13.27
N SER A 349 14.52 8.99 12.27
CA SER A 349 15.13 9.92 11.33
C SER A 349 14.10 10.60 10.43
N TYR A 350 13.06 9.90 9.98
CA TYR A 350 11.98 10.48 9.18
C TYR A 350 10.90 11.16 10.03
N PHE A 351 10.59 10.60 11.20
CA PHE A 351 9.46 10.98 12.06
C PHE A 351 9.91 11.20 13.51
N PRO A 352 10.63 12.30 13.82
CA PRO A 352 11.24 12.50 15.14
C PRO A 352 10.21 12.56 16.28
N ASN A 353 8.99 13.03 16.02
CA ASN A 353 7.92 13.16 17.00
C ASN A 353 6.96 11.95 17.02
N HIS A 354 7.42 10.78 16.56
CA HIS A 354 6.55 9.60 16.52
C HIS A 354 6.29 9.01 17.92
N MET A 355 5.10 8.47 18.08
CA MET A 355 4.76 7.52 19.13
C MET A 355 4.62 6.12 18.52
N LEU A 356 5.03 5.10 19.26
CA LEU A 356 4.87 3.71 18.86
C LEU A 356 4.17 2.91 19.96
N THR A 357 3.17 2.12 19.57
CA THR A 357 2.48 1.18 20.47
C THR A 357 2.42 -0.20 19.86
N THR A 358 2.43 -1.23 20.72
CA THR A 358 2.39 -2.63 20.31
C THR A 358 1.13 -3.30 20.83
N ILE A 359 0.35 -3.93 19.92
CA ILE A 359 -0.76 -4.82 20.31
C ILE A 359 -0.19 -6.24 20.44
N ARG A 360 -0.15 -6.75 21.69
CA ARG A 360 0.50 -8.04 21.99
C ARG A 360 -0.24 -9.21 21.36
N GLY A 361 0.50 -10.17 20.79
CA GLY A 361 -0.04 -11.41 20.23
C GLY A 361 -0.79 -11.24 18.90
N VAL A 362 -0.76 -10.03 18.33
CA VAL A 362 -1.41 -9.68 17.06
C VAL A 362 -0.39 -9.67 15.96
N GLY A 363 -0.76 -10.16 14.78
CA GLY A 363 0.09 -10.20 13.60
C GLY A 363 0.02 -8.93 12.75
N HIS A 364 0.24 -9.09 11.44
CA HIS A 364 0.34 -7.99 10.51
C HIS A 364 -0.97 -7.20 10.30
N TRP A 365 -2.11 -7.86 10.39
CA TRP A 365 -3.41 -7.23 10.13
C TRP A 365 -4.06 -6.71 11.43
N VAL A 366 -3.41 -5.77 12.12
CA VAL A 366 -3.85 -5.25 13.42
C VAL A 366 -5.31 -4.83 13.45
N HIS A 367 -5.80 -4.20 12.39
CA HIS A 367 -7.19 -3.74 12.25
C HIS A 367 -8.21 -4.87 12.05
N ALA A 368 -7.77 -6.05 11.62
CA ALA A 368 -8.61 -7.23 11.42
C ALA A 368 -8.47 -8.25 12.53
N GLU A 369 -7.26 -8.41 13.10
CA GLU A 369 -6.98 -9.37 14.19
C GLU A 369 -7.37 -8.82 15.56
N ALA A 370 -7.22 -7.50 15.79
CA ALA A 370 -7.59 -6.80 17.01
C ALA A 370 -8.38 -5.51 16.72
N PRO A 371 -9.59 -5.62 16.14
CA PRO A 371 -10.37 -4.46 15.70
C PRO A 371 -10.72 -3.53 16.86
N ASP A 372 -11.11 -4.05 18.01
CA ASP A 372 -11.52 -3.24 19.16
C ASP A 372 -10.34 -2.45 19.75
N ASP A 373 -9.16 -3.08 19.90
CA ASP A 373 -7.95 -2.41 20.36
C ASP A 373 -7.50 -1.34 19.35
N THR A 374 -7.55 -1.66 18.07
CA THR A 374 -7.19 -0.72 17.00
C THR A 374 -8.14 0.49 16.99
N ILE A 375 -9.47 0.27 17.11
CA ILE A 375 -10.46 1.34 17.21
C ILE A 375 -10.18 2.20 18.45
N ALA A 376 -9.93 1.60 19.60
CA ALA A 376 -9.66 2.33 20.86
C ALA A 376 -8.40 3.23 20.73
N LEU A 377 -7.32 2.71 20.12
CA LEU A 377 -6.09 3.47 19.87
C LEU A 377 -6.31 4.60 18.86
N LEU A 378 -7.02 4.36 17.77
CA LEU A 378 -7.37 5.38 16.78
C LEU A 378 -8.25 6.46 17.37
N LYS A 379 -9.27 6.11 18.17
CA LYS A 379 -10.12 7.09 18.88
C LYS A 379 -9.29 7.97 19.79
N ARG A 380 -8.42 7.36 20.63
CA ARG A 380 -7.54 8.11 21.52
C ARG A 380 -6.64 9.09 20.77
N TYR A 381 -6.20 8.75 19.55
CA TYR A 381 -5.40 9.62 18.71
C TYR A 381 -6.24 10.73 18.07
N LEU A 382 -7.41 10.40 17.53
CA LEU A 382 -8.27 11.32 16.79
C LEU A 382 -9.06 12.28 17.67
N ASP A 383 -9.31 11.95 18.92
CA ASP A 383 -10.08 12.75 19.89
C ASP A 383 -9.21 13.68 20.75
N ARG A 384 -7.92 13.85 20.41
CA ARG A 384 -6.99 14.80 21.07
C ARG A 384 -7.36 16.25 20.81
#